data_525de8b3a48c89811b917040f2bb4e75
#
_entry.id   525de8b3a48c89811b917040f2bb4e75
#
_cell.length_a   1.000
_cell.length_b   1.000
_cell.length_c   1.000
_cell.angle_alpha   90.00
_cell.angle_beta   90.00
_cell.angle_gamma   90.00
#
_symmetry.space_group_name_H-M   'P 1'
#
loop_
_entity.id
_entity.type
_entity.pdbx_description
1 polymer ?
#
loop_
_entity_poly.entity_id
_entity_poly.type
_entity_poly.pdbx_seq_one_letter_code
_entity_poly.pdbx_strand_id
1 'polypeptide(L)'
;MQLTYSKFEHELNRFLKGYLKDDSYDHLKERLDPPEKEIDKISEKINDFYKQQLEIDTHLSKDRVQIDRIITFSEKTLQAEKFCKFLNELAHICIAEGKLDIANEIFRKANKLSTNELIRAESLLGLADVFSRRANWTRSLEAINNAKSLYKSANDYRGLAKCENLLGTVYGELGDILKAKKYLLSSLSLINTDDDVELAANLYTNLGIVHHVQENTTDSINYLNKALELYNMLGKHKNTSEVNLNIGLVHFDTGNYDDAIKAFDKAIETAKQGDYLSVLCLIYLAKAEVLLKLNDYYYASDFADKALEISHNSDDKLTVADIYKVKGIVARELNDFEASETYLLNSLRINNSYNNEMNAAQTSLELGVLYEKMNDTESQKTQLTKSKEYFKNIGSIGKAERIEKMLKSNSVS
;
A
#
# COMPACT_ATOMS: atom_id res chain seq x y z
N MET A 1 26.34 -6.15 -21.96
CA MET A 1 25.57 -5.60 -20.84
C MET A 1 24.14 -6.13 -21.02
N GLN A 2 23.73 -7.18 -20.28
CA GLN A 2 22.36 -7.68 -20.35
C GLN A 2 21.47 -6.61 -19.70
N LEU A 3 20.53 -6.05 -20.49
CA LEU A 3 19.47 -5.19 -19.99
C LEU A 3 18.64 -6.02 -19.01
N THR A 4 18.80 -5.76 -17.71
CA THR A 4 17.90 -6.26 -16.68
C THR A 4 16.57 -5.51 -16.83
N TYR A 5 15.59 -6.18 -17.45
CA TYR A 5 14.23 -5.66 -17.52
C TYR A 5 13.69 -5.45 -16.09
N SER A 6 13.03 -4.32 -15.86
CA SER A 6 12.35 -4.10 -14.59
C SER A 6 11.25 -5.16 -14.41
N LYS A 7 10.88 -5.46 -13.16
CA LYS A 7 9.80 -6.42 -12.86
C LYS A 7 8.50 -6.05 -13.59
N PHE A 8 8.21 -4.77 -13.67
CA PHE A 8 7.06 -4.23 -14.41
C PHE A 8 7.12 -4.59 -15.90
N GLU A 9 8.28 -4.42 -16.54
CA GLU A 9 8.49 -4.80 -17.94
C GLU A 9 8.30 -6.32 -18.16
N HIS A 10 8.68 -7.12 -17.19
CA HIS A 10 8.51 -8.57 -17.26
C HIS A 10 7.03 -9.01 -17.17
N GLU A 11 6.28 -8.44 -16.23
CA GLU A 11 4.84 -8.67 -16.10
C GLU A 11 4.07 -8.15 -17.30
N LEU A 12 4.44 -6.98 -17.80
CA LEU A 12 3.86 -6.39 -19.00
C LEU A 12 4.09 -7.25 -20.25
N ASN A 13 5.30 -7.78 -20.43
CA ASN A 13 5.63 -8.68 -21.53
C ASN A 13 4.85 -9.99 -21.46
N ARG A 14 4.70 -10.56 -20.27
CA ARG A 14 3.90 -11.78 -20.06
C ARG A 14 2.42 -11.54 -20.38
N PHE A 15 1.88 -10.43 -19.96
CA PHE A 15 0.51 -10.00 -20.22
C PHE A 15 0.25 -9.81 -21.72
N LEU A 16 1.14 -9.10 -22.42
CA LEU A 16 1.01 -8.82 -23.84
C LEU A 16 0.99 -10.08 -24.70
N LYS A 17 1.80 -11.10 -24.36
CA LYS A 17 1.80 -12.40 -25.04
C LYS A 17 0.47 -13.13 -24.93
N GLY A 18 -0.33 -12.90 -23.89
CA GLY A 18 -1.68 -13.48 -23.75
C GLY A 18 -2.72 -12.85 -24.69
N TYR A 19 -2.48 -11.62 -25.15
CA TYR A 19 -3.43 -10.86 -25.96
C TYR A 19 -3.06 -10.76 -27.45
N LEU A 20 -1.76 -10.69 -27.75
CA LEU A 20 -1.25 -10.49 -29.11
C LEU A 20 -0.72 -11.80 -29.68
N LYS A 21 -0.88 -11.99 -31.00
CA LYS A 21 -0.21 -13.07 -31.72
C LYS A 21 1.29 -12.78 -31.79
N ASP A 22 2.11 -13.82 -31.93
CA ASP A 22 3.56 -13.72 -31.91
C ASP A 22 4.11 -12.62 -32.84
N ASP A 23 3.68 -12.61 -34.12
CA ASP A 23 4.10 -11.59 -35.10
C ASP A 23 3.73 -10.16 -34.64
N SER A 24 2.54 -9.98 -34.01
CA SER A 24 2.07 -8.68 -33.51
C SER A 24 2.80 -8.28 -32.25
N TYR A 25 3.17 -9.25 -31.42
CA TYR A 25 3.96 -9.02 -30.21
C TYR A 25 5.40 -8.60 -30.55
N ASP A 26 6.05 -9.30 -31.48
CA ASP A 26 7.42 -8.99 -31.91
C ASP A 26 7.48 -7.61 -32.55
N HIS A 27 6.52 -7.25 -33.38
CA HIS A 27 6.42 -5.91 -33.99
C HIS A 27 6.18 -4.79 -32.95
N LEU A 28 5.42 -5.09 -31.87
CA LEU A 28 5.26 -4.16 -30.75
C LEU A 28 6.55 -4.01 -29.97
N LYS A 29 7.26 -5.11 -29.71
CA LYS A 29 8.53 -5.11 -28.95
C LYS A 29 9.59 -4.27 -29.63
N GLU A 30 9.75 -4.37 -30.95
CA GLU A 30 10.68 -3.51 -31.72
C GLU A 30 10.37 -2.00 -31.56
N ARG A 31 9.09 -1.64 -31.31
CA ARG A 31 8.67 -0.25 -31.10
C ARG A 31 8.74 0.20 -29.64
N LEU A 32 8.77 -0.73 -28.69
CA LEU A 32 8.88 -0.41 -27.26
C LEU A 32 10.31 -0.08 -26.82
N ASP A 33 11.33 -0.59 -27.54
CA ASP A 33 12.74 -0.30 -27.32
C ASP A 33 13.26 0.72 -28.37
N PRO A 34 12.79 1.99 -28.35
CA PRO A 34 13.29 2.98 -29.28
C PRO A 34 14.74 3.34 -28.90
N PRO A 35 15.59 3.66 -29.85
CA PRO A 35 16.93 4.15 -29.56
C PRO A 35 16.84 5.39 -28.64
N GLU A 36 17.72 5.46 -27.65
CA GLU A 36 17.77 6.52 -26.60
C GLU A 36 17.58 7.94 -27.14
N LYS A 37 18.10 8.22 -28.34
CA LYS A 37 17.96 9.51 -29.04
C LYS A 37 16.52 9.92 -29.40
N GLU A 38 15.57 8.99 -29.46
CA GLU A 38 14.15 9.32 -29.71
C GLU A 38 13.41 9.66 -28.43
N ILE A 39 13.80 9.04 -27.31
CA ILE A 39 13.24 9.33 -25.99
C ILE A 39 13.57 10.77 -25.59
N ASP A 40 14.83 11.19 -25.79
CA ASP A 40 15.28 12.55 -25.49
C ASP A 40 14.53 13.60 -26.30
N LYS A 41 14.32 13.37 -27.62
CA LYS A 41 13.59 14.30 -28.49
C LYS A 41 12.10 14.42 -28.17
N ILE A 42 11.47 13.32 -27.70
CA ILE A 42 10.07 13.32 -27.27
C ILE A 42 9.94 14.00 -25.92
N SER A 43 10.86 13.74 -24.99
CA SER A 43 10.93 14.41 -23.68
C SER A 43 11.17 15.92 -23.82
N GLU A 44 12.05 16.35 -24.72
CA GLU A 44 12.29 17.78 -24.99
C GLU A 44 11.05 18.48 -25.56
N LYS A 45 10.39 17.89 -26.57
CA LYS A 45 9.18 18.49 -27.18
C LYS A 45 8.01 18.57 -26.22
N ILE A 46 7.86 17.59 -25.34
CA ILE A 46 6.81 17.55 -24.33
C ILE A 46 7.13 18.52 -23.19
N ASN A 47 8.38 18.59 -22.74
CA ASN A 47 8.82 19.59 -21.77
C ASN A 47 8.63 21.03 -22.26
N ASP A 48 8.89 21.32 -23.52
CA ASP A 48 8.67 22.66 -24.08
C ASP A 48 7.19 23.03 -24.17
N PHE A 49 6.30 22.07 -24.43
CA PHE A 49 4.86 22.29 -24.45
C PHE A 49 4.29 22.54 -23.04
N TYR A 50 4.79 21.80 -22.01
CA TYR A 50 4.30 21.93 -20.64
C TYR A 50 4.99 23.03 -19.82
N LYS A 51 6.23 23.41 -20.12
CA LYS A 51 6.89 24.59 -19.53
C LYS A 51 6.16 25.90 -19.81
N GLN A 52 5.35 25.95 -20.85
CA GLN A 52 4.55 27.12 -21.18
C GLN A 52 3.20 27.20 -20.43
N GLN A 53 2.75 26.14 -19.78
CA GLN A 53 1.42 26.12 -19.15
C GLN A 53 1.36 25.87 -17.64
N LEU A 54 2.33 25.23 -17.02
CA LEU A 54 2.30 24.96 -15.56
C LEU A 54 3.71 24.63 -15.07
N GLU A 55 4.15 25.25 -13.98
CA GLU A 55 5.29 24.84 -13.12
C GLU A 55 4.99 23.51 -12.40
N ILE A 56 4.67 22.47 -13.14
CA ILE A 56 4.48 21.13 -12.60
C ILE A 56 5.59 20.25 -13.20
N ASP A 57 6.40 19.71 -12.31
CA ASP A 57 7.48 18.75 -12.56
C ASP A 57 6.90 17.41 -13.07
N THR A 58 6.44 17.40 -14.33
CA THR A 58 5.96 16.19 -14.99
C THR A 58 7.10 15.55 -15.76
N HIS A 59 7.99 14.87 -15.06
CA HIS A 59 8.76 13.80 -15.69
C HIS A 59 7.78 12.76 -16.23
N LEU A 60 7.54 12.78 -17.54
CA LEU A 60 6.87 11.65 -18.21
C LEU A 60 7.76 10.44 -17.99
N SER A 61 7.36 9.56 -17.07
CA SER A 61 8.13 8.38 -16.74
C SER A 61 8.24 7.51 -18.01
N LYS A 62 9.35 6.83 -18.18
CA LYS A 62 9.57 5.83 -19.26
C LYS A 62 8.36 4.87 -19.35
N ASP A 63 7.82 4.50 -18.22
CA ASP A 63 6.65 3.62 -18.10
C ASP A 63 5.40 4.20 -18.74
N ARG A 64 5.16 5.52 -18.59
CA ARG A 64 4.00 6.18 -19.20
C ARG A 64 4.07 6.10 -20.72
N VAL A 65 5.23 6.40 -21.30
CA VAL A 65 5.44 6.35 -22.75
C VAL A 65 5.23 4.93 -23.27
N GLN A 66 5.75 3.92 -22.56
CA GLN A 66 5.57 2.52 -22.93
C GLN A 66 4.09 2.11 -22.91
N ILE A 67 3.37 2.44 -21.85
CA ILE A 67 1.94 2.13 -21.69
C ILE A 67 1.11 2.79 -22.80
N ASP A 68 1.36 4.06 -23.11
CA ASP A 68 0.63 4.78 -24.17
C ASP A 68 0.88 4.15 -25.56
N ARG A 69 2.09 3.68 -25.84
CA ARG A 69 2.42 2.93 -27.06
C ARG A 69 1.67 1.59 -27.12
N ILE A 70 1.66 0.85 -26.02
CA ILE A 70 0.94 -0.42 -25.90
C ILE A 70 -0.56 -0.20 -26.14
N ILE A 71 -1.16 0.78 -25.51
CA ILE A 71 -2.58 1.12 -25.68
C ILE A 71 -2.87 1.47 -27.13
N THR A 72 -2.05 2.34 -27.73
CA THR A 72 -2.24 2.78 -29.13
C THR A 72 -2.11 1.62 -30.13
N PHE A 73 -1.17 0.72 -29.90
CA PHE A 73 -1.00 -0.47 -30.72
C PHE A 73 -2.18 -1.44 -30.57
N SER A 74 -2.56 -1.74 -29.33
CA SER A 74 -3.63 -2.67 -29.02
C SER A 74 -5.00 -2.19 -29.51
N GLU A 75 -5.25 -0.88 -29.49
CA GLU A 75 -6.48 -0.25 -30.04
C GLU A 75 -6.64 -0.51 -31.56
N LYS A 76 -5.52 -0.59 -32.29
CA LYS A 76 -5.53 -0.87 -33.74
C LYS A 76 -5.58 -2.36 -34.06
N THR A 77 -5.20 -3.21 -33.12
CA THR A 77 -5.00 -4.65 -33.36
C THR A 77 -6.13 -5.50 -32.80
N LEU A 78 -6.74 -5.06 -31.69
CA LEU A 78 -7.78 -5.83 -30.99
C LEU A 78 -9.19 -5.37 -31.41
N GLN A 79 -10.14 -6.32 -31.40
CA GLN A 79 -11.56 -5.97 -31.50
C GLN A 79 -12.00 -5.14 -30.29
N ALA A 80 -12.99 -4.26 -30.47
CA ALA A 80 -13.41 -3.27 -29.48
C ALA A 80 -13.67 -3.86 -28.07
N GLU A 81 -14.42 -4.96 -27.97
CA GLU A 81 -14.71 -5.59 -26.69
C GLU A 81 -13.45 -6.19 -26.04
N LYS A 82 -12.63 -6.90 -26.86
CA LYS A 82 -11.36 -7.47 -26.40
C LYS A 82 -10.39 -6.37 -25.96
N PHE A 83 -10.41 -5.23 -26.65
CA PHE A 83 -9.60 -4.08 -26.27
C PHE A 83 -10.03 -3.47 -24.91
N CYS A 84 -11.33 -3.38 -24.64
CA CYS A 84 -11.80 -2.88 -23.35
C CYS A 84 -11.44 -3.83 -22.17
N LYS A 85 -11.51 -5.16 -22.38
CA LYS A 85 -11.02 -6.15 -21.39
C LYS A 85 -9.52 -6.01 -21.17
N PHE A 86 -8.75 -5.90 -22.26
CA PHE A 86 -7.32 -5.63 -22.22
C PHE A 86 -6.98 -4.39 -21.40
N LEU A 87 -7.72 -3.28 -21.58
CA LEU A 87 -7.51 -2.06 -20.80
C LEU A 87 -7.74 -2.29 -19.31
N ASN A 88 -8.80 -3.00 -18.91
CA ASN A 88 -9.06 -3.29 -17.50
C ASN A 88 -7.92 -4.11 -16.88
N GLU A 89 -7.45 -5.16 -17.54
CA GLU A 89 -6.35 -5.99 -17.04
C GLU A 89 -5.03 -5.20 -16.98
N LEU A 90 -4.72 -4.39 -18.00
CA LEU A 90 -3.56 -3.49 -17.98
C LEU A 90 -3.61 -2.51 -16.82
N ALA A 91 -4.79 -1.94 -16.54
CA ALA A 91 -4.97 -1.04 -15.41
C ALA A 91 -4.77 -1.74 -14.05
N HIS A 92 -5.18 -3.01 -13.90
CA HIS A 92 -4.89 -3.78 -12.69
C HIS A 92 -3.38 -4.04 -12.51
N ILE A 93 -2.63 -4.29 -13.59
CA ILE A 93 -1.16 -4.37 -13.53
C ILE A 93 -0.57 -3.03 -13.05
N CYS A 94 -1.09 -1.91 -13.56
CA CYS A 94 -0.65 -0.58 -13.10
C CYS A 94 -0.94 -0.34 -11.60
N ILE A 95 -2.09 -0.81 -11.08
CA ILE A 95 -2.39 -0.76 -9.64
C ILE A 95 -1.36 -1.57 -8.84
N ALA A 96 -1.08 -2.80 -9.29
CA ALA A 96 -0.13 -3.69 -8.60
C ALA A 96 1.28 -3.10 -8.47
N GLU A 97 1.66 -2.25 -9.44
CA GLU A 97 2.94 -1.53 -9.49
C GLU A 97 2.85 -0.08 -8.95
N GLY A 98 1.75 0.28 -8.26
CA GLY A 98 1.58 1.59 -7.63
C GLY A 98 1.31 2.76 -8.60
N LYS A 99 1.15 2.48 -9.90
CA LYS A 99 0.95 3.50 -10.95
C LYS A 99 -0.52 3.95 -11.02
N LEU A 100 -1.02 4.50 -9.93
CA LEU A 100 -2.45 4.80 -9.74
C LEU A 100 -3.01 5.83 -10.71
N ASP A 101 -2.21 6.83 -11.15
CA ASP A 101 -2.66 7.83 -12.14
C ASP A 101 -2.92 7.19 -13.49
N ILE A 102 -1.99 6.35 -13.92
CA ILE A 102 -2.09 5.64 -15.18
C ILE A 102 -3.28 4.68 -15.14
N ALA A 103 -3.44 3.91 -14.06
CA ALA A 103 -4.58 3.01 -13.87
C ALA A 103 -5.92 3.74 -13.94
N ASN A 104 -6.04 4.91 -13.26
CA ASN A 104 -7.25 5.74 -13.30
C ASN A 104 -7.65 6.14 -14.73
N GLU A 105 -6.69 6.58 -15.53
CA GLU A 105 -6.94 6.98 -16.92
C GLU A 105 -7.37 5.81 -17.79
N ILE A 106 -6.69 4.65 -17.63
CA ILE A 106 -6.99 3.44 -18.41
C ILE A 106 -8.39 2.92 -18.08
N PHE A 107 -8.77 2.83 -16.79
CA PHE A 107 -10.13 2.42 -16.42
C PHE A 107 -11.20 3.39 -16.94
N ARG A 108 -10.94 4.70 -16.90
CA ARG A 108 -11.85 5.70 -17.48
C ARG A 108 -12.02 5.50 -18.99
N LYS A 109 -10.92 5.22 -19.71
CA LYS A 109 -10.96 4.91 -21.15
C LYS A 109 -11.77 3.64 -21.40
N ALA A 110 -11.55 2.57 -20.66
CA ALA A 110 -12.29 1.31 -20.78
C ALA A 110 -13.78 1.49 -20.51
N ASN A 111 -14.14 2.17 -19.41
CA ASN A 111 -15.53 2.46 -19.07
C ASN A 111 -16.26 3.31 -20.13
N LYS A 112 -15.56 4.26 -20.73
CA LYS A 112 -16.13 5.14 -21.78
C LYS A 112 -16.33 4.43 -23.10
N LEU A 113 -15.41 3.54 -23.48
CA LEU A 113 -15.41 2.86 -24.78
C LEU A 113 -16.30 1.62 -24.79
N SER A 114 -16.48 0.95 -23.66
CA SER A 114 -17.22 -0.31 -23.62
C SER A 114 -18.74 -0.09 -23.70
N THR A 115 -19.39 -0.86 -24.56
CA THR A 115 -20.85 -1.02 -24.60
C THR A 115 -21.32 -2.21 -23.74
N ASN A 116 -20.42 -3.08 -23.34
CA ASN A 116 -20.70 -4.24 -22.48
C ASN A 116 -20.77 -3.81 -21.02
N GLU A 117 -21.92 -4.04 -20.36
CA GLU A 117 -22.17 -3.63 -18.98
C GLU A 117 -21.23 -4.29 -17.96
N LEU A 118 -20.86 -5.56 -18.18
CA LEU A 118 -19.93 -6.28 -17.26
C LEU A 118 -18.52 -5.69 -17.34
N ILE A 119 -18.05 -5.34 -18.53
CA ILE A 119 -16.74 -4.68 -18.70
C ILE A 119 -16.75 -3.28 -18.06
N ARG A 120 -17.86 -2.55 -18.20
CA ARG A 120 -18.04 -1.24 -17.54
C ARG A 120 -18.07 -1.39 -16.02
N ALA A 121 -18.77 -2.42 -15.51
CA ALA A 121 -18.80 -2.71 -14.08
C ALA A 121 -17.40 -3.00 -13.53
N GLU A 122 -16.60 -3.79 -14.25
CA GLU A 122 -15.20 -4.06 -13.90
C GLU A 122 -14.34 -2.80 -13.91
N SER A 123 -14.49 -1.95 -14.93
CA SER A 123 -13.79 -0.66 -15.00
C SER A 123 -14.15 0.25 -13.83
N LEU A 124 -15.43 0.32 -13.46
CA LEU A 124 -15.92 1.12 -12.33
C LEU A 124 -15.38 0.56 -10.99
N LEU A 125 -15.32 -0.75 -10.85
CA LEU A 125 -14.76 -1.37 -9.64
C LEU A 125 -13.24 -1.12 -9.55
N GLY A 126 -12.52 -1.16 -10.67
CA GLY A 126 -11.12 -0.77 -10.73
C GLY A 126 -10.89 0.70 -10.39
N LEU A 127 -11.75 1.62 -10.86
CA LEU A 127 -11.72 3.02 -10.46
C LEU A 127 -11.97 3.18 -8.96
N ALA A 128 -12.88 2.40 -8.40
CA ALA A 128 -13.17 2.42 -6.97
C ALA A 128 -11.96 1.99 -6.14
N ASP A 129 -11.21 0.96 -6.56
CA ASP A 129 -9.96 0.55 -5.91
C ASP A 129 -8.91 1.67 -5.98
N VAL A 130 -8.73 2.31 -7.15
CA VAL A 130 -7.82 3.46 -7.28
C VAL A 130 -8.22 4.59 -6.33
N PHE A 131 -9.51 4.92 -6.22
CA PHE A 131 -9.97 5.97 -5.31
C PHE A 131 -9.79 5.59 -3.83
N SER A 132 -10.02 4.33 -3.48
CA SER A 132 -9.78 3.79 -2.14
C SER A 132 -8.32 3.96 -1.74
N ARG A 133 -7.38 3.53 -2.59
CA ARG A 133 -5.92 3.66 -2.36
C ARG A 133 -5.45 5.11 -2.24
N ARG A 134 -6.25 6.08 -2.72
CA ARG A 134 -6.01 7.53 -2.58
C ARG A 134 -6.79 8.15 -1.42
N ALA A 135 -7.38 7.36 -0.56
CA ALA A 135 -8.26 7.79 0.52
C ALA A 135 -9.43 8.70 0.05
N ASN A 136 -9.83 8.60 -1.21
CA ASN A 136 -10.99 9.31 -1.73
C ASN A 136 -12.26 8.45 -1.57
N TRP A 137 -12.68 8.31 -0.34
CA TRP A 137 -13.74 7.39 0.08
C TRP A 137 -15.07 7.67 -0.60
N THR A 138 -15.44 8.94 -0.76
CA THR A 138 -16.71 9.33 -1.40
C THR A 138 -16.78 8.82 -2.84
N ARG A 139 -15.74 9.07 -3.65
CA ARG A 139 -15.71 8.60 -5.04
C ARG A 139 -15.57 7.08 -5.13
N SER A 140 -14.85 6.45 -4.20
CA SER A 140 -14.76 5.00 -4.13
C SER A 140 -16.14 4.38 -3.91
N LEU A 141 -16.88 4.82 -2.89
CA LEU A 141 -18.21 4.31 -2.59
C LEU A 141 -19.21 4.54 -3.74
N GLU A 142 -19.16 5.70 -4.40
CA GLU A 142 -19.99 5.98 -5.58
C GLU A 142 -19.68 5.01 -6.72
N ALA A 143 -18.41 4.81 -7.04
CA ALA A 143 -17.99 3.91 -8.10
C ALA A 143 -18.34 2.43 -7.80
N ILE A 144 -18.20 1.98 -6.53
CA ILE A 144 -18.63 0.65 -6.12
C ILE A 144 -20.14 0.48 -6.31
N ASN A 145 -20.94 1.46 -5.88
CA ASN A 145 -22.40 1.37 -6.00
C ASN A 145 -22.85 1.28 -7.47
N ASN A 146 -22.21 2.04 -8.36
CA ASN A 146 -22.46 1.99 -9.80
C ASN A 146 -22.07 0.62 -10.37
N ALA A 147 -20.91 0.09 -10.05
CA ALA A 147 -20.49 -1.26 -10.46
C ALA A 147 -21.46 -2.35 -9.94
N LYS A 148 -21.84 -2.26 -8.68
CA LYS A 148 -22.78 -3.19 -8.02
C LYS A 148 -24.13 -3.21 -8.71
N SER A 149 -24.65 -2.05 -9.15
CA SER A 149 -25.89 -1.97 -9.91
C SER A 149 -25.82 -2.73 -11.23
N LEU A 150 -24.71 -2.60 -11.97
CA LEU A 150 -24.49 -3.32 -13.23
C LEU A 150 -24.31 -4.83 -13.02
N TYR A 151 -23.55 -5.26 -12.02
CA TYR A 151 -23.41 -6.68 -11.72
C TYR A 151 -24.73 -7.30 -11.27
N LYS A 152 -25.55 -6.54 -10.51
CA LYS A 152 -26.88 -7.01 -10.09
C LYS A 152 -27.82 -7.18 -11.29
N SER A 153 -27.86 -6.23 -12.23
CA SER A 153 -28.67 -6.35 -13.44
C SER A 153 -28.26 -7.53 -14.33
N ALA A 154 -26.96 -7.85 -14.33
CA ALA A 154 -26.42 -9.00 -15.07
C ALA A 154 -26.49 -10.35 -14.32
N ASN A 155 -26.96 -10.38 -13.06
CA ASN A 155 -26.92 -11.55 -12.17
C ASN A 155 -25.50 -12.11 -11.98
N ASP A 156 -24.48 -11.26 -12.02
CA ASP A 156 -23.09 -11.65 -11.79
C ASP A 156 -22.76 -11.62 -10.28
N TYR A 157 -22.93 -12.75 -9.62
CA TYR A 157 -22.67 -12.91 -8.19
C TYR A 157 -21.19 -12.77 -7.84
N ARG A 158 -20.29 -13.16 -8.76
CA ARG A 158 -18.84 -12.98 -8.57
C ARG A 158 -18.46 -11.52 -8.58
N GLY A 159 -18.99 -10.74 -9.52
CA GLY A 159 -18.82 -9.29 -9.57
C GLY A 159 -19.40 -8.59 -8.34
N LEU A 160 -20.58 -9.04 -7.87
CA LEU A 160 -21.17 -8.56 -6.63
C LEU A 160 -20.28 -8.86 -5.42
N ALA A 161 -19.71 -10.06 -5.32
CA ALA A 161 -18.79 -10.42 -4.25
C ALA A 161 -17.53 -9.52 -4.25
N LYS A 162 -16.95 -9.22 -5.42
CA LYS A 162 -15.83 -8.27 -5.53
C LYS A 162 -16.21 -6.87 -5.02
N CYS A 163 -17.44 -6.39 -5.33
CA CYS A 163 -17.93 -5.11 -4.80
C CYS A 163 -18.06 -5.13 -3.28
N GLU A 164 -18.65 -6.20 -2.71
CA GLU A 164 -18.79 -6.38 -1.27
C GLU A 164 -17.41 -6.44 -0.57
N ASN A 165 -16.43 -7.14 -1.17
CA ASN A 165 -15.05 -7.18 -0.64
C ASN A 165 -14.44 -5.78 -0.58
N LEU A 166 -14.54 -5.01 -1.67
CA LEU A 166 -13.98 -3.65 -1.69
C LEU A 166 -14.72 -2.70 -0.73
N LEU A 167 -16.05 -2.85 -0.57
CA LEU A 167 -16.81 -2.16 0.50
C LEU A 167 -16.27 -2.51 1.88
N GLY A 168 -15.98 -3.79 2.13
CA GLY A 168 -15.37 -4.23 3.37
C GLY A 168 -14.04 -3.55 3.64
N THR A 169 -13.16 -3.47 2.64
CA THR A 169 -11.89 -2.76 2.73
C THR A 169 -12.10 -1.27 3.01
N VAL A 170 -12.95 -0.58 2.24
CA VAL A 170 -13.21 0.86 2.41
C VAL A 170 -13.76 1.18 3.79
N TYR A 171 -14.70 0.38 4.31
CA TYR A 171 -15.23 0.60 5.66
C TYR A 171 -14.21 0.26 6.75
N GLY A 172 -13.32 -0.70 6.51
CA GLY A 172 -12.17 -0.97 7.40
C GLY A 172 -11.26 0.25 7.53
N GLU A 173 -10.87 0.84 6.42
CA GLU A 173 -10.04 2.06 6.38
C GLU A 173 -10.76 3.29 7.00
N LEU A 174 -12.08 3.38 6.88
CA LEU A 174 -12.90 4.37 7.56
C LEU A 174 -13.07 4.11 9.07
N GLY A 175 -12.56 3.00 9.60
CA GLY A 175 -12.69 2.61 11.00
C GLY A 175 -14.07 2.01 11.38
N ASP A 176 -14.99 1.83 10.44
CA ASP A 176 -16.27 1.17 10.69
C ASP A 176 -16.13 -0.36 10.56
N ILE A 177 -15.46 -0.93 11.56
CA ILE A 177 -15.08 -2.35 11.59
C ILE A 177 -16.30 -3.28 11.55
N LEU A 178 -17.44 -2.85 12.10
CA LEU A 178 -18.67 -3.66 12.06
C LEU A 178 -19.23 -3.76 10.63
N LYS A 179 -19.24 -2.64 9.89
CA LYS A 179 -19.64 -2.68 8.47
C LYS A 179 -18.63 -3.42 7.62
N ALA A 180 -17.33 -3.22 7.85
CA ALA A 180 -16.28 -3.96 7.16
C ALA A 180 -16.52 -5.47 7.26
N LYS A 181 -16.69 -6.00 8.48
CA LYS A 181 -16.96 -7.40 8.72
C LYS A 181 -18.25 -7.88 8.02
N LYS A 182 -19.33 -7.09 8.11
CA LYS A 182 -20.60 -7.40 7.45
C LYS A 182 -20.44 -7.57 5.94
N TYR A 183 -19.76 -6.63 5.28
CA TYR A 183 -19.57 -6.69 3.83
C TYR A 183 -18.64 -7.83 3.42
N LEU A 184 -17.57 -8.11 4.15
CA LEU A 184 -16.68 -9.23 3.88
C LEU A 184 -17.40 -10.59 4.01
N LEU A 185 -18.21 -10.77 5.05
CA LEU A 185 -19.04 -11.98 5.21
C LEU A 185 -20.11 -12.10 4.13
N SER A 186 -20.73 -10.98 3.72
CA SER A 186 -21.64 -10.94 2.57
C SER A 186 -20.93 -11.39 1.29
N SER A 187 -19.74 -10.89 1.02
CA SER A 187 -18.92 -11.30 -0.11
C SER A 187 -18.64 -12.81 -0.11
N LEU A 188 -18.23 -13.34 1.05
CA LEU A 188 -17.91 -14.76 1.19
C LEU A 188 -19.15 -15.65 0.93
N SER A 189 -20.36 -15.17 1.27
CA SER A 189 -21.62 -15.91 1.03
C SER A 189 -22.04 -15.92 -0.44
N LEU A 190 -21.49 -15.08 -1.29
CA LEU A 190 -21.82 -14.96 -2.71
C LEU A 190 -20.94 -15.82 -3.62
N ILE A 191 -19.87 -16.40 -3.09
CA ILE A 191 -18.90 -17.19 -3.87
C ILE A 191 -18.86 -18.63 -3.43
N ASN A 192 -18.45 -19.51 -4.36
CA ASN A 192 -17.94 -20.83 -4.03
C ASN A 192 -16.43 -20.71 -3.82
N THR A 193 -15.95 -20.99 -2.61
CA THR A 193 -14.52 -20.84 -2.26
C THR A 193 -13.61 -21.77 -3.04
N ASP A 194 -14.11 -22.90 -3.54
CA ASP A 194 -13.34 -23.86 -4.35
C ASP A 194 -13.18 -23.39 -5.79
N ASP A 195 -14.13 -22.62 -6.32
CA ASP A 195 -14.11 -22.08 -7.67
C ASP A 195 -13.43 -20.70 -7.72
N ASP A 196 -13.62 -19.88 -6.68
CA ASP A 196 -13.12 -18.50 -6.57
C ASP A 196 -11.97 -18.38 -5.55
N VAL A 197 -11.01 -19.29 -5.65
CA VAL A 197 -9.91 -19.47 -4.67
C VAL A 197 -9.17 -18.16 -4.35
N GLU A 198 -8.85 -17.35 -5.36
CA GLU A 198 -8.13 -16.08 -5.14
C GLU A 198 -8.99 -15.05 -4.40
N LEU A 199 -10.28 -14.94 -4.73
CA LEU A 199 -11.19 -14.04 -4.02
C LEU A 199 -11.42 -14.52 -2.58
N ALA A 200 -11.54 -15.83 -2.37
CA ALA A 200 -11.65 -16.42 -1.04
C ALA A 200 -10.40 -16.10 -0.19
N ALA A 201 -9.19 -16.22 -0.77
CA ALA A 201 -7.95 -15.88 -0.08
C ALA A 201 -7.90 -14.39 0.32
N ASN A 202 -8.30 -13.49 -0.59
CA ASN A 202 -8.41 -12.06 -0.29
C ASN A 202 -9.40 -11.79 0.86
N LEU A 203 -10.57 -12.44 0.82
CA LEU A 203 -11.60 -12.29 1.87
C LEU A 203 -11.11 -12.80 3.22
N TYR A 204 -10.44 -13.95 3.26
CA TYR A 204 -9.87 -14.47 4.50
C TYR A 204 -8.77 -13.56 5.05
N THR A 205 -7.94 -12.96 4.19
CA THR A 205 -6.95 -11.96 4.63
C THR A 205 -7.64 -10.76 5.29
N ASN A 206 -8.63 -10.18 4.62
CA ASN A 206 -9.36 -9.02 5.13
C ASN A 206 -10.15 -9.33 6.41
N LEU A 207 -10.78 -10.52 6.51
CA LEU A 207 -11.42 -10.97 7.73
C LEU A 207 -10.41 -11.16 8.87
N GLY A 208 -9.23 -11.69 8.57
CA GLY A 208 -8.14 -11.81 9.53
C GLY A 208 -7.73 -10.46 10.10
N ILE A 209 -7.56 -9.46 9.24
CA ILE A 209 -7.23 -8.07 9.65
C ILE A 209 -8.37 -7.47 10.50
N VAL A 210 -9.62 -7.62 10.07
CA VAL A 210 -10.79 -7.13 10.82
C VAL A 210 -10.87 -7.77 12.22
N HIS A 211 -10.62 -9.07 12.34
CA HIS A 211 -10.58 -9.75 13.64
C HIS A 211 -9.40 -9.31 14.50
N HIS A 212 -8.24 -9.02 13.88
CA HIS A 212 -7.08 -8.44 14.59
C HIS A 212 -7.44 -7.09 15.22
N VAL A 213 -8.04 -6.17 14.44
CA VAL A 213 -8.49 -4.86 14.96
C VAL A 213 -9.53 -4.99 16.07
N GLN A 214 -10.33 -6.08 16.08
CA GLN A 214 -11.28 -6.41 17.14
C GLN A 214 -10.62 -7.12 18.35
N GLU A 215 -9.29 -7.23 18.38
CA GLU A 215 -8.53 -7.95 19.40
C GLU A 215 -8.91 -9.46 19.53
N ASN A 216 -9.56 -10.01 18.51
CA ASN A 216 -9.88 -11.42 18.43
C ASN A 216 -8.75 -12.20 17.74
N THR A 217 -7.67 -12.41 18.47
CA THR A 217 -6.43 -13.03 17.99
C THR A 217 -6.66 -14.41 17.38
N THR A 218 -7.49 -15.25 18.02
CA THR A 218 -7.73 -16.64 17.58
C THR A 218 -8.38 -16.69 16.20
N ASP A 219 -9.45 -15.93 15.99
CA ASP A 219 -10.12 -15.91 14.70
C ASP A 219 -9.24 -15.21 13.64
N SER A 220 -8.50 -14.16 14.02
CA SER A 220 -7.55 -13.49 13.13
C SER A 220 -6.55 -14.48 12.55
N ILE A 221 -5.82 -15.21 13.41
CA ILE A 221 -4.83 -16.21 12.98
C ILE A 221 -5.48 -17.34 12.16
N ASN A 222 -6.69 -17.79 12.52
CA ASN A 222 -7.41 -18.81 11.77
C ASN A 222 -7.73 -18.37 10.34
N TYR A 223 -8.22 -17.14 10.15
CA TYR A 223 -8.51 -16.59 8.83
C TYR A 223 -7.24 -16.35 8.02
N LEU A 224 -6.19 -15.78 8.63
CA LEU A 224 -4.92 -15.56 7.96
C LEU A 224 -4.26 -16.88 7.52
N ASN A 225 -4.33 -17.95 8.32
CA ASN A 225 -3.83 -19.26 7.91
C ASN A 225 -4.59 -19.86 6.73
N LYS A 226 -5.95 -19.71 6.69
CA LYS A 226 -6.72 -20.11 5.51
C LYS A 226 -6.29 -19.35 4.25
N ALA A 227 -6.07 -18.04 4.37
CA ALA A 227 -5.57 -17.23 3.26
C ALA A 227 -4.19 -17.71 2.80
N LEU A 228 -3.29 -18.01 3.75
CA LEU A 228 -1.93 -18.49 3.49
C LEU A 228 -1.93 -19.81 2.70
N GLU A 229 -2.79 -20.76 3.08
CA GLU A 229 -2.95 -22.03 2.37
C GLU A 229 -3.36 -21.80 0.91
N LEU A 230 -4.39 -20.98 0.69
CA LEU A 230 -4.91 -20.70 -0.66
C LEU A 230 -3.89 -19.96 -1.53
N TYR A 231 -3.19 -18.95 -0.99
CA TYR A 231 -2.15 -18.25 -1.76
C TYR A 231 -0.95 -19.14 -2.08
N ASN A 232 -0.57 -20.04 -1.18
CA ASN A 232 0.48 -21.04 -1.46
C ASN A 232 0.05 -21.99 -2.60
N MET A 233 -1.20 -22.48 -2.59
CA MET A 233 -1.74 -23.30 -3.67
C MET A 233 -1.74 -22.57 -5.02
N LEU A 234 -2.00 -21.27 -5.02
CA LEU A 234 -2.02 -20.41 -6.21
C LEU A 234 -0.61 -19.95 -6.65
N GLY A 235 0.44 -20.22 -5.88
CA GLY A 235 1.79 -19.69 -6.13
C GLY A 235 1.88 -18.16 -6.07
N LYS A 236 1.01 -17.51 -5.29
CA LYS A 236 0.93 -16.05 -5.13
C LYS A 236 1.92 -15.56 -4.07
N HIS A 237 3.20 -15.64 -4.34
CA HIS A 237 4.28 -15.35 -3.38
C HIS A 237 4.18 -13.95 -2.73
N LYS A 238 3.76 -12.90 -3.48
CA LYS A 238 3.55 -11.57 -2.91
C LYS A 238 2.52 -11.60 -1.79
N ASN A 239 1.34 -12.17 -2.08
CA ASN A 239 0.23 -12.25 -1.12
C ASN A 239 0.59 -13.17 0.07
N THR A 240 1.31 -14.28 -0.19
CA THR A 240 1.86 -15.15 0.86
C THR A 240 2.76 -14.36 1.82
N SER A 241 3.62 -13.47 1.29
CA SER A 241 4.48 -12.61 2.10
C SER A 241 3.67 -11.59 2.91
N GLU A 242 2.67 -10.94 2.29
CA GLU A 242 1.77 -9.99 2.95
C GLU A 242 0.97 -10.64 4.08
N VAL A 243 0.47 -11.87 3.88
CA VAL A 243 -0.24 -12.61 4.94
C VAL A 243 0.68 -12.99 6.10
N ASN A 244 1.91 -13.44 5.82
CA ASN A 244 2.89 -13.70 6.88
C ASN A 244 3.27 -12.43 7.65
N LEU A 245 3.35 -11.26 6.98
CA LEU A 245 3.49 -9.96 7.65
C LEU A 245 2.33 -9.71 8.61
N ASN A 246 1.07 -9.90 8.16
CA ASN A 246 -0.10 -9.72 9.02
C ASN A 246 -0.11 -10.69 10.21
N ILE A 247 0.26 -11.96 10.03
CA ILE A 247 0.42 -12.92 11.13
C ILE A 247 1.46 -12.41 12.14
N GLY A 248 2.60 -11.90 11.66
CA GLY A 248 3.63 -11.31 12.49
C GLY A 248 3.14 -10.12 13.29
N LEU A 249 2.33 -9.22 12.68
CA LEU A 249 1.74 -8.07 13.37
C LEU A 249 0.75 -8.50 14.45
N VAL A 250 -0.08 -9.53 14.21
CA VAL A 250 -0.97 -10.10 15.23
C VAL A 250 -0.17 -10.62 16.44
N HIS A 251 0.92 -11.34 16.19
CA HIS A 251 1.80 -11.81 17.26
C HIS A 251 2.51 -10.68 17.98
N PHE A 252 2.94 -9.64 17.26
CA PHE A 252 3.57 -8.45 17.85
C PHE A 252 2.64 -7.73 18.82
N ASP A 253 1.40 -7.46 18.41
CA ASP A 253 0.42 -6.74 19.23
C ASP A 253 -0.03 -7.53 20.45
N THR A 254 0.05 -8.86 20.38
CA THR A 254 -0.22 -9.75 21.53
C THR A 254 1.01 -10.00 22.43
N GLY A 255 2.16 -9.39 22.12
CA GLY A 255 3.40 -9.53 22.88
C GLY A 255 4.16 -10.84 22.64
N ASN A 256 3.72 -11.65 21.66
CA ASN A 256 4.40 -12.90 21.27
C ASN A 256 5.54 -12.62 20.29
N TYR A 257 6.57 -11.92 20.75
CA TYR A 257 7.64 -11.38 19.90
C TYR A 257 8.44 -12.45 19.14
N ASP A 258 8.68 -13.61 19.73
CA ASP A 258 9.37 -14.73 19.07
C ASP A 258 8.60 -15.27 17.86
N ASP A 259 7.28 -15.40 17.97
CA ASP A 259 6.43 -15.86 16.87
C ASP A 259 6.23 -14.76 15.82
N ALA A 260 6.23 -13.48 16.24
CA ALA A 260 6.25 -12.34 15.30
C ALA A 260 7.53 -12.37 14.44
N ILE A 261 8.70 -12.56 15.04
CA ILE A 261 9.98 -12.66 14.32
C ILE A 261 9.96 -13.83 13.33
N LYS A 262 9.50 -15.03 13.74
CA LYS A 262 9.38 -16.19 12.85
C LYS A 262 8.48 -15.94 11.65
N ALA A 263 7.34 -15.26 11.87
CA ALA A 263 6.43 -14.92 10.79
C ALA A 263 7.05 -13.89 9.84
N PHE A 264 7.74 -12.87 10.36
CA PHE A 264 8.44 -11.88 9.54
C PHE A 264 9.61 -12.52 8.77
N ASP A 265 10.34 -13.49 9.32
CA ASP A 265 11.40 -14.18 8.60
C ASP A 265 10.89 -14.99 7.41
N LYS A 266 9.74 -15.67 7.56
CA LYS A 266 9.04 -16.32 6.45
C LYS A 266 8.57 -15.33 5.39
N ALA A 267 8.04 -14.18 5.83
CA ALA A 267 7.62 -13.11 4.93
C ALA A 267 8.81 -12.54 4.13
N ILE A 268 9.96 -12.32 4.78
CA ILE A 268 11.20 -11.86 4.14
C ILE A 268 11.69 -12.87 3.09
N GLU A 269 11.74 -14.15 3.46
CA GLU A 269 12.18 -15.21 2.54
C GLU A 269 11.35 -15.22 1.27
N THR A 270 10.02 -15.23 1.42
CA THR A 270 9.08 -15.24 0.29
C THR A 270 9.14 -13.95 -0.53
N ALA A 271 9.27 -12.79 0.13
CA ALA A 271 9.35 -11.50 -0.55
C ALA A 271 10.66 -11.34 -1.36
N LYS A 272 11.78 -11.86 -0.85
CA LYS A 272 13.07 -11.87 -1.56
C LYS A 272 13.05 -12.74 -2.80
N GLN A 273 12.40 -13.90 -2.76
CA GLN A 273 12.30 -14.79 -3.92
C GLN A 273 11.61 -14.11 -5.11
N GLY A 274 10.68 -13.20 -4.87
CA GLY A 274 9.91 -12.51 -5.89
C GLY A 274 10.29 -11.04 -6.10
N ASP A 275 11.35 -10.55 -5.43
CA ASP A 275 11.81 -9.15 -5.48
C ASP A 275 10.69 -8.14 -5.17
N TYR A 276 9.85 -8.44 -4.14
CA TYR A 276 8.72 -7.60 -3.73
C TYR A 276 9.21 -6.49 -2.77
N LEU A 277 9.94 -5.50 -3.31
CA LEU A 277 10.63 -4.49 -2.52
C LEU A 277 9.69 -3.70 -1.59
N SER A 278 8.49 -3.33 -2.06
CA SER A 278 7.53 -2.61 -1.21
C SER A 278 7.09 -3.43 0.02
N VAL A 279 6.88 -4.73 -0.16
CA VAL A 279 6.52 -5.63 0.95
C VAL A 279 7.71 -5.84 1.87
N LEU A 280 8.91 -6.03 1.31
CA LEU A 280 10.15 -6.15 2.11
C LEU A 280 10.39 -4.91 2.98
N CYS A 281 10.14 -3.72 2.46
CA CYS A 281 10.27 -2.48 3.22
C CYS A 281 9.39 -2.50 4.48
N LEU A 282 8.11 -2.86 4.33
CA LEU A 282 7.16 -2.94 5.45
C LEU A 282 7.55 -4.04 6.45
N ILE A 283 8.03 -5.20 5.98
CA ILE A 283 8.44 -6.29 6.87
C ILE A 283 9.69 -5.89 7.66
N TYR A 284 10.68 -5.26 7.02
CA TYR A 284 11.87 -4.80 7.71
C TYR A 284 11.53 -3.75 8.77
N LEU A 285 10.62 -2.80 8.45
CA LEU A 285 10.11 -1.83 9.43
C LEU A 285 9.44 -2.52 10.63
N ALA A 286 8.50 -3.44 10.38
CA ALA A 286 7.81 -4.18 11.43
C ALA A 286 8.80 -5.00 12.30
N LYS A 287 9.79 -5.64 11.67
CA LYS A 287 10.82 -6.38 12.39
C LYS A 287 11.70 -5.46 13.25
N ALA A 288 12.04 -4.27 12.76
CA ALA A 288 12.75 -3.27 13.55
C ALA A 288 11.95 -2.84 14.79
N GLU A 289 10.64 -2.67 14.66
CA GLU A 289 9.75 -2.33 15.79
C GLU A 289 9.69 -3.44 16.85
N VAL A 290 9.66 -4.72 16.46
CA VAL A 290 9.74 -5.85 17.41
C VAL A 290 11.09 -5.83 18.14
N LEU A 291 12.18 -5.65 17.42
CA LEU A 291 13.53 -5.62 18.00
C LEU A 291 13.70 -4.44 18.97
N LEU A 292 13.08 -3.29 18.69
CA LEU A 292 12.99 -2.18 19.67
C LEU A 292 12.28 -2.60 20.97
N LYS A 293 11.19 -3.38 20.88
CA LYS A 293 10.48 -3.88 22.08
C LYS A 293 11.32 -4.87 22.88
N LEU A 294 12.20 -5.60 22.20
CA LEU A 294 13.16 -6.54 22.82
C LEU A 294 14.44 -5.84 23.32
N ASN A 295 14.56 -4.52 23.15
CA ASN A 295 15.74 -3.70 23.45
C ASN A 295 16.99 -4.12 22.65
N ASP A 296 16.80 -4.77 21.49
CA ASP A 296 17.87 -5.12 20.57
C ASP A 296 18.08 -4.01 19.53
N TYR A 297 18.65 -2.90 20.00
CA TYR A 297 18.77 -1.66 19.24
C TYR A 297 19.69 -1.77 18.02
N TYR A 298 20.72 -2.63 18.09
CA TYR A 298 21.64 -2.81 16.97
C TYR A 298 20.98 -3.49 15.77
N TYR A 299 20.28 -4.60 16.02
CA TYR A 299 19.53 -5.26 14.95
C TYR A 299 18.31 -4.44 14.50
N ALA A 300 17.68 -3.69 15.41
CA ALA A 300 16.62 -2.74 15.05
C ALA A 300 17.13 -1.67 14.07
N SER A 301 18.35 -1.13 14.31
CA SER A 301 18.99 -0.20 13.38
C SER A 301 19.23 -0.83 12.01
N ASP A 302 19.81 -2.03 11.95
CA ASP A 302 20.11 -2.73 10.70
C ASP A 302 18.87 -2.96 9.85
N PHE A 303 17.76 -3.39 10.46
CA PHE A 303 16.49 -3.57 9.74
C PHE A 303 15.84 -2.24 9.33
N ALA A 304 15.92 -1.19 10.15
CA ALA A 304 15.45 0.14 9.77
C ALA A 304 16.28 0.74 8.63
N ASP A 305 17.58 0.50 8.58
CA ASP A 305 18.45 0.91 7.48
C ASP A 305 18.11 0.20 6.17
N LYS A 306 17.87 -1.12 6.22
CA LYS A 306 17.38 -1.90 5.06
C LYS A 306 16.03 -1.39 4.54
N ALA A 307 15.12 -1.05 5.45
CA ALA A 307 13.84 -0.46 5.07
C ALA A 307 14.03 0.91 4.40
N LEU A 308 14.92 1.75 4.94
CA LEU A 308 15.22 3.06 4.39
C LEU A 308 15.84 2.98 3.00
N GLU A 309 16.80 2.08 2.79
CA GLU A 309 17.45 1.86 1.48
C GLU A 309 16.42 1.52 0.40
N ILE A 310 15.47 0.60 0.71
CA ILE A 310 14.40 0.25 -0.23
C ILE A 310 13.46 1.44 -0.47
N SER A 311 13.13 2.20 0.58
CA SER A 311 12.16 3.29 0.52
C SER A 311 12.61 4.49 -0.31
N HIS A 312 13.92 4.65 -0.57
CA HIS A 312 14.44 5.72 -1.43
C HIS A 312 13.89 5.66 -2.87
N ASN A 313 13.55 4.45 -3.34
CA ASN A 313 12.98 4.22 -4.65
C ASN A 313 11.44 4.17 -4.65
N SER A 314 10.82 4.45 -3.51
CA SER A 314 9.37 4.43 -3.32
C SER A 314 8.80 5.84 -3.19
N ASP A 315 7.63 6.07 -3.80
CA ASP A 315 6.87 7.31 -3.59
C ASP A 315 6.08 7.31 -2.27
N ASP A 316 6.16 6.23 -1.48
CA ASP A 316 5.46 6.11 -0.20
C ASP A 316 6.18 6.88 0.91
N LYS A 317 5.89 8.18 0.97
CA LYS A 317 6.48 9.11 1.95
C LYS A 317 6.01 8.83 3.39
N LEU A 318 4.83 8.24 3.59
CA LEU A 318 4.35 7.92 4.94
C LEU A 318 5.14 6.76 5.55
N THR A 319 5.43 5.71 4.77
CA THR A 319 6.35 4.64 5.20
C THR A 319 7.74 5.19 5.53
N VAL A 320 8.26 6.14 4.74
CA VAL A 320 9.54 6.83 5.05
C VAL A 320 9.47 7.56 6.41
N ALA A 321 8.34 8.22 6.71
CA ALA A 321 8.15 8.88 8.00
C ALA A 321 8.17 7.89 9.17
N ASP A 322 7.56 6.71 9.03
CA ASP A 322 7.57 5.68 10.06
C ASP A 322 8.97 5.08 10.24
N ILE A 323 9.73 4.87 9.16
CA ILE A 323 11.12 4.44 9.23
C ILE A 323 11.96 5.49 10.00
N TYR A 324 11.81 6.78 9.69
CA TYR A 324 12.51 7.84 10.43
C TYR A 324 12.13 7.86 11.91
N LYS A 325 10.86 7.64 12.26
CA LYS A 325 10.42 7.51 13.65
C LYS A 325 11.16 6.37 14.35
N VAL A 326 11.20 5.18 13.75
CA VAL A 326 11.93 4.02 14.30
C VAL A 326 13.42 4.32 14.45
N LYS A 327 14.08 4.86 13.41
CA LYS A 327 15.50 5.26 13.48
C LYS A 327 15.76 6.30 14.57
N GLY A 328 14.87 7.26 14.75
CA GLY A 328 14.96 8.24 15.82
C GLY A 328 14.89 7.61 17.21
N ILE A 329 13.99 6.65 17.42
CA ILE A 329 13.90 5.89 18.67
C ILE A 329 15.19 5.10 18.91
N VAL A 330 15.68 4.38 17.90
CA VAL A 330 16.93 3.61 17.97
C VAL A 330 18.10 4.50 18.37
N ALA A 331 18.29 5.62 17.67
CA ALA A 331 19.38 6.57 17.95
C ALA A 331 19.31 7.10 19.39
N ARG A 332 18.10 7.44 19.88
CA ARG A 332 17.88 7.84 21.28
C ARG A 332 18.33 6.77 22.27
N GLU A 333 17.97 5.52 22.04
CA GLU A 333 18.33 4.44 22.97
C GLU A 333 19.82 4.09 22.91
N LEU A 334 20.49 4.39 21.80
CA LEU A 334 21.94 4.34 21.66
C LEU A 334 22.67 5.61 22.17
N ASN A 335 21.93 6.59 22.72
CA ASN A 335 22.40 7.89 23.20
C ASN A 335 22.98 8.82 22.12
N ASP A 336 22.65 8.60 20.86
CA ASP A 336 22.91 9.54 19.76
C ASP A 336 21.72 10.51 19.62
N PHE A 337 21.69 11.51 20.51
CA PHE A 337 20.56 12.42 20.61
C PHE A 337 20.43 13.36 19.41
N GLU A 338 21.55 13.74 18.77
CA GLU A 338 21.56 14.60 17.59
C GLU A 338 20.95 13.89 16.39
N ALA A 339 21.36 12.65 16.12
CA ALA A 339 20.76 11.83 15.07
C ALA A 339 19.28 11.53 15.37
N SER A 340 18.94 11.24 16.64
CA SER A 340 17.56 11.00 17.07
C SER A 340 16.66 12.20 16.76
N GLU A 341 17.07 13.41 17.15
CA GLU A 341 16.32 14.63 16.87
C GLU A 341 16.09 14.83 15.37
N THR A 342 17.17 14.69 14.60
CA THR A 342 17.12 14.82 13.13
C THR A 342 16.11 13.86 12.52
N TYR A 343 16.13 12.59 12.88
CA TYR A 343 15.20 11.59 12.35
C TYR A 343 13.75 11.87 12.78
N LEU A 344 13.51 12.15 14.05
CA LEU A 344 12.15 12.42 14.55
C LEU A 344 11.56 13.70 13.95
N LEU A 345 12.35 14.77 13.78
CA LEU A 345 11.88 15.99 13.13
C LEU A 345 11.55 15.76 11.65
N ASN A 346 12.33 14.95 10.93
CA ASN A 346 12.01 14.57 9.55
C ASN A 346 10.72 13.75 9.47
N SER A 347 10.52 12.78 10.37
CA SER A 347 9.26 12.05 10.50
C SER A 347 8.08 12.99 10.72
N LEU A 348 8.20 13.89 11.70
CA LEU A 348 7.15 14.85 12.02
C LEU A 348 6.81 15.78 10.85
N ARG A 349 7.84 16.28 10.13
CA ARG A 349 7.67 17.15 8.97
C ARG A 349 6.89 16.44 7.86
N ILE A 350 7.24 15.20 7.56
CA ILE A 350 6.54 14.40 6.54
C ILE A 350 5.09 14.16 6.95
N ASN A 351 4.84 13.67 8.17
CA ASN A 351 3.50 13.42 8.66
C ASN A 351 2.61 14.66 8.60
N ASN A 352 3.13 15.83 8.97
CA ASN A 352 2.41 17.09 8.87
C ASN A 352 2.10 17.49 7.42
N SER A 353 3.04 17.27 6.49
CA SER A 353 2.84 17.62 5.07
C SER A 353 1.77 16.75 4.39
N TYR A 354 1.54 15.55 4.91
CA TYR A 354 0.51 14.62 4.42
C TYR A 354 -0.76 14.59 5.31
N ASN A 355 -0.89 15.50 6.28
CA ASN A 355 -2.00 15.56 7.24
C ASN A 355 -2.23 14.25 8.00
N ASN A 356 -1.17 13.49 8.27
CA ASN A 356 -1.21 12.28 9.08
C ASN A 356 -1.07 12.65 10.58
N GLU A 357 -2.15 13.22 11.12
CA GLU A 357 -2.16 13.78 12.49
C GLU A 357 -1.84 12.73 13.57
N MET A 358 -2.29 11.48 13.37
CA MET A 358 -2.04 10.40 14.32
C MET A 358 -0.53 10.09 14.45
N ASN A 359 0.15 9.88 13.33
CA ASN A 359 1.59 9.59 13.34
C ASN A 359 2.41 10.83 13.72
N ALA A 360 1.94 12.05 13.39
CA ALA A 360 2.53 13.29 13.88
C ALA A 360 2.47 13.39 15.39
N ALA A 361 1.34 13.04 16.01
CA ALA A 361 1.19 13.05 17.47
C ALA A 361 2.04 11.97 18.15
N GLN A 362 2.17 10.77 17.55
CA GLN A 362 3.07 9.74 18.05
C GLN A 362 4.54 10.17 17.95
N THR A 363 4.94 10.78 16.84
CA THR A 363 6.31 11.29 16.67
C THR A 363 6.60 12.44 17.64
N SER A 364 5.61 13.31 17.90
CA SER A 364 5.74 14.36 18.93
C SER A 364 5.91 13.78 20.34
N LEU A 365 5.26 12.65 20.65
CA LEU A 365 5.49 11.93 21.90
C LEU A 365 6.95 11.47 22.02
N GLU A 366 7.48 10.85 20.95
CA GLU A 366 8.87 10.36 20.94
C GLU A 366 9.89 11.51 21.04
N LEU A 367 9.62 12.67 20.40
CA LEU A 367 10.41 13.89 20.58
C LEU A 367 10.36 14.38 22.04
N GLY A 368 9.19 14.33 22.68
CA GLY A 368 9.06 14.69 24.09
C GLY A 368 9.92 13.80 25.00
N VAL A 369 9.97 12.49 24.73
CA VAL A 369 10.85 11.55 25.44
C VAL A 369 12.34 11.84 25.17
N LEU A 370 12.69 12.21 23.94
CA LEU A 370 14.05 12.60 23.59
C LEU A 370 14.50 13.84 24.37
N TYR A 371 13.69 14.92 24.35
CA TYR A 371 14.00 16.17 25.03
C TYR A 371 14.08 16.01 26.55
N GLU A 372 13.33 15.05 27.12
CA GLU A 372 13.50 14.66 28.52
C GLU A 372 14.92 14.15 28.81
N LYS A 373 15.43 13.22 27.96
CA LYS A 373 16.81 12.70 28.06
C LYS A 373 17.87 13.80 27.85
N MET A 374 17.56 14.81 27.03
CA MET A 374 18.45 15.97 26.76
C MET A 374 18.35 17.06 27.83
N ASN A 375 17.45 16.95 28.80
CA ASN A 375 17.12 17.99 29.81
C ASN A 375 16.61 19.32 29.18
N ASP A 376 16.04 19.27 27.97
CA ASP A 376 15.38 20.41 27.33
C ASP A 376 13.89 20.43 27.69
N THR A 377 13.58 21.07 28.81
CA THR A 377 12.23 21.11 29.40
C THR A 377 11.23 21.90 28.55
N GLU A 378 11.68 22.92 27.82
CA GLU A 378 10.81 23.76 27.00
C GLU A 378 10.34 23.01 25.75
N SER A 379 11.27 22.42 25.01
CA SER A 379 10.97 21.59 23.83
C SER A 379 10.14 20.36 24.21
N GLN A 380 10.48 19.69 25.32
CA GLN A 380 9.71 18.57 25.85
C GLN A 380 8.25 18.94 26.08
N LYS A 381 8.01 20.03 26.86
CA LYS A 381 6.65 20.50 27.17
C LYS A 381 5.86 20.80 25.90
N THR A 382 6.50 21.44 24.95
CA THR A 382 5.88 21.80 23.67
C THR A 382 5.41 20.54 22.89
N GLN A 383 6.26 19.54 22.75
CA GLN A 383 5.94 18.34 21.98
C GLN A 383 4.93 17.45 22.71
N LEU A 384 5.09 17.26 24.02
CA LEU A 384 4.14 16.48 24.82
C LEU A 384 2.74 17.11 24.83
N THR A 385 2.66 18.46 24.86
CA THR A 385 1.36 19.16 24.82
C THR A 385 0.63 18.89 23.49
N LYS A 386 1.32 19.02 22.36
CA LYS A 386 0.74 18.71 21.03
C LYS A 386 0.23 17.28 20.96
N SER A 387 1.03 16.31 21.39
CA SER A 387 0.63 14.91 21.40
C SER A 387 -0.58 14.66 22.31
N LYS A 388 -0.57 15.22 23.53
CA LYS A 388 -1.68 15.09 24.47
C LYS A 388 -2.99 15.64 23.92
N GLU A 389 -2.97 16.83 23.32
CA GLU A 389 -4.15 17.46 22.73
C GLU A 389 -4.77 16.59 21.64
N TYR A 390 -3.94 16.04 20.74
CA TYR A 390 -4.41 15.12 19.72
C TYR A 390 -5.10 13.90 20.32
N PHE A 391 -4.42 13.16 21.23
CA PHE A 391 -4.98 11.95 21.81
C PHE A 391 -6.24 12.22 22.65
N LYS A 392 -6.35 13.39 23.27
CA LYS A 392 -7.56 13.82 23.96
C LYS A 392 -8.72 14.04 22.97
N ASN A 393 -8.45 14.71 21.85
CA ASN A 393 -9.46 15.03 20.83
C ASN A 393 -10.06 13.79 20.18
N ILE A 394 -9.27 12.74 19.97
CA ILE A 394 -9.75 11.46 19.42
C ILE A 394 -10.31 10.50 20.47
N GLY A 395 -10.44 10.95 21.74
CA GLY A 395 -10.99 10.13 22.83
C GLY A 395 -10.04 9.06 23.39
N SER A 396 -8.75 9.08 23.05
CA SER A 396 -7.74 8.15 23.58
C SER A 396 -7.28 8.62 24.98
N ILE A 397 -8.22 8.54 25.96
CA ILE A 397 -8.04 9.10 27.30
C ILE A 397 -6.82 8.51 28.01
N GLY A 398 -6.62 7.19 27.95
CA GLY A 398 -5.48 6.54 28.63
C GLY A 398 -4.11 7.03 28.12
N LYS A 399 -3.95 7.26 26.80
CA LYS A 399 -2.72 7.84 26.25
C LYS A 399 -2.55 9.29 26.68
N ALA A 400 -3.62 10.09 26.62
CA ALA A 400 -3.59 11.48 27.07
C ALA A 400 -3.22 11.63 28.56
N GLU A 401 -3.76 10.78 29.45
CA GLU A 401 -3.42 10.75 30.89
C GLU A 401 -1.96 10.34 31.13
N ARG A 402 -1.45 9.37 30.37
CA ARG A 402 -0.03 8.98 30.46
C ARG A 402 0.88 10.16 30.12
N ILE A 403 0.59 10.89 29.03
CA ILE A 403 1.35 12.07 28.62
C ILE A 403 1.22 13.19 29.66
N GLU A 404 0.03 13.38 30.25
CA GLU A 404 -0.18 14.34 31.33
C GLU A 404 0.70 14.04 32.55
N LYS A 405 0.90 12.76 32.91
CA LYS A 405 1.82 12.38 34.00
C LYS A 405 3.26 12.74 33.66
N MET A 406 3.70 12.54 32.43
CA MET A 406 5.04 12.93 31.96
C MET A 406 5.25 14.45 32.03
N LEU A 407 4.22 15.24 31.70
CA LEU A 407 4.28 16.72 31.86
C LEU A 407 4.37 17.19 33.31
N LYS A 408 3.77 16.44 34.25
CA LYS A 408 3.78 16.80 35.67
C LYS A 408 5.04 16.36 36.41
N SER A 409 5.65 15.24 36.04
CA SER A 409 6.87 14.73 36.69
C SER A 409 8.02 15.73 36.64
N ASN A 410 8.08 16.56 35.60
CA ASN A 410 9.16 17.52 35.36
C ASN A 410 8.83 18.96 35.85
N SER A 411 7.64 19.19 36.41
CA SER A 411 7.30 20.48 37.03
C SER A 411 7.66 20.58 38.53
N VAL A 412 8.27 19.52 39.09
CA VAL A 412 8.61 19.41 40.54
C VAL A 412 10.12 19.41 40.77
N SER A 413 10.93 19.48 39.73
CA SER A 413 12.38 19.68 39.79
C SER A 413 12.74 21.11 39.34
#